data_e3ad97e8a284d7bcb7bae3fbf55328a7
#
_entry.id   e3ad97e8a284d7bcb7bae3fbf55328a7
#
_cell.length_a   1.000
_cell.length_b   1.000
_cell.length_c   1.000
_cell.angle_alpha   90.00
_cell.angle_beta   90.00
_cell.angle_gamma   90.00
#
_symmetry.space_group_name_H-M   'P 1'
#
loop_
_entity.id
_entity.type
_entity.pdbx_description
1 polymer ?
#
loop_
_entity_poly.entity_id
_entity_poly.type
_entity_poly.pdbx_seq_one_letter_code
_entity_poly.pdbx_strand_id
1 'polypeptide(L)'
;MIRSEEYEGAGEMVSLLAKFFRTSLSQGKDMIPLEKELEHATSYLAIQNIRFKDKFEFKVKADPALLKYLCPKLSIQPLLENAIYHGMEGMYEDGEIEIHIYDKDGNIGIDVADNGLGMTQEKIDYIMHNKVVSSKRGSGIGVRNVNERIQLIYGEEYGITITSELDEGTTATITIPKMEETDETE
;
A
#
# COMPACT_ATOMS: atom_id res chain seq x y z
N MET A 1 20.83 -3.57 -31.01
CA MET A 1 19.42 -3.58 -30.59
C MET A 1 19.27 -3.82 -29.09
N ILE A 2 19.89 -4.83 -28.48
CA ILE A 2 19.76 -5.11 -27.02
C ILE A 2 20.18 -3.92 -26.13
N ARG A 3 21.17 -3.11 -26.50
CA ARG A 3 21.61 -1.96 -25.70
C ARG A 3 20.62 -0.78 -25.64
N SER A 4 19.76 -0.56 -26.64
CA SER A 4 18.80 0.56 -26.61
C SER A 4 17.64 0.29 -25.65
N GLU A 5 17.13 -0.93 -25.59
CA GLU A 5 16.06 -1.34 -24.67
C GLU A 5 16.53 -1.29 -23.20
N GLU A 6 17.79 -1.68 -22.94
CA GLU A 6 18.38 -1.59 -21.60
C GLU A 6 18.52 -0.12 -21.13
N TYR A 7 18.83 0.82 -22.04
CA TYR A 7 18.91 2.26 -21.71
C TYR A 7 17.54 2.90 -21.50
N GLU A 8 16.52 2.49 -22.25
CA GLU A 8 15.15 2.96 -22.08
C GLU A 8 14.58 2.51 -20.71
N GLY A 9 14.73 1.23 -20.37
CA GLY A 9 14.32 0.70 -19.06
C GLY A 9 15.06 1.34 -17.87
N ALA A 10 16.35 1.64 -18.04
CA ALA A 10 17.11 2.35 -17.01
C ALA A 10 16.63 3.79 -16.82
N GLY A 11 16.29 4.50 -17.89
CA GLY A 11 15.74 5.85 -17.85
C GLY A 11 14.38 5.90 -17.16
N GLU A 12 13.52 4.95 -17.48
CA GLU A 12 12.22 4.78 -16.82
C GLU A 12 12.36 4.51 -15.32
N MET A 13 13.23 3.59 -14.93
CA MET A 13 13.50 3.30 -13.53
C MET A 13 13.99 4.53 -12.76
N VAL A 14 14.90 5.31 -13.34
CA VAL A 14 15.39 6.56 -12.70
C VAL A 14 14.25 7.56 -12.52
N SER A 15 13.38 7.70 -13.51
CA SER A 15 12.22 8.60 -13.44
C SER A 15 11.22 8.16 -12.34
N LEU A 16 10.92 6.87 -12.26
CA LEU A 16 10.06 6.28 -11.23
C LEU A 16 10.66 6.46 -9.82
N LEU A 17 11.97 6.24 -9.66
CA LEU A 17 12.67 6.45 -8.39
C LEU A 17 12.63 7.92 -7.98
N ALA A 18 12.87 8.85 -8.92
CA ALA A 18 12.80 10.27 -8.62
C ALA A 18 11.39 10.70 -8.17
N LYS A 19 10.35 10.17 -8.82
CA LYS A 19 8.94 10.39 -8.44
C LYS A 19 8.64 9.81 -7.05
N PHE A 20 9.04 8.57 -6.80
CA PHE A 20 8.88 7.87 -5.52
C PHE A 20 9.53 8.65 -4.37
N PHE A 21 10.78 9.06 -4.50
CA PHE A 21 11.46 9.84 -3.45
C PHE A 21 10.84 11.22 -3.23
N ARG A 22 10.40 11.91 -4.28
CA ARG A 22 9.74 13.21 -4.15
C ARG A 22 8.47 13.13 -3.32
N THR A 23 7.66 12.09 -3.54
CA THR A 23 6.42 11.85 -2.80
C THR A 23 6.70 11.41 -1.36
N SER A 24 7.71 10.55 -1.16
CA SER A 24 8.13 10.10 0.18
C SER A 24 8.59 11.24 1.08
N LEU A 25 9.29 12.23 0.53
CA LEU A 25 9.85 13.35 1.31
C LEU A 25 8.79 14.38 1.72
N SER A 26 7.65 14.49 1.02
CA SER A 26 6.41 15.25 1.37
C SER A 26 6.62 16.57 2.15
N GLN A 27 7.73 17.27 1.96
CA GLN A 27 8.08 18.52 2.66
C GLN A 27 7.88 18.48 4.19
N GLY A 28 8.01 17.29 4.81
CA GLY A 28 7.86 17.13 6.27
C GLY A 28 6.40 16.98 6.75
N LYS A 29 5.40 17.04 5.88
CA LYS A 29 3.99 16.81 6.28
C LYS A 29 3.78 15.33 6.62
N ASP A 30 3.07 15.06 7.72
CA ASP A 30 2.68 13.70 8.12
C ASP A 30 1.35 13.27 7.54
N MET A 31 0.50 14.24 7.20
CA MET A 31 -0.78 14.05 6.53
C MET A 31 -0.69 14.58 5.10
N ILE A 32 -1.13 13.78 4.14
CA ILE A 32 -1.09 14.11 2.71
C ILE A 32 -2.42 13.75 2.05
N PRO A 33 -2.80 14.41 0.93
CA PRO A 33 -3.95 13.99 0.13
C PRO A 33 -3.79 12.54 -0.36
N LEU A 34 -4.89 11.80 -0.38
CA LEU A 34 -4.95 10.43 -0.91
C LEU A 34 -4.42 10.33 -2.35
N GLU A 35 -4.60 11.38 -3.16
CA GLU A 35 -4.01 11.46 -4.48
C GLU A 35 -2.48 11.27 -4.45
N LYS A 36 -1.81 11.91 -3.48
CA LYS A 36 -0.35 11.81 -3.32
C LYS A 36 0.09 10.46 -2.78
N GLU A 37 -0.66 9.90 -1.86
CA GLU A 37 -0.41 8.56 -1.33
C GLU A 37 -0.60 7.50 -2.44
N LEU A 38 -1.64 7.63 -3.27
CA LEU A 38 -1.89 6.75 -4.40
C LEU A 38 -0.79 6.89 -5.48
N GLU A 39 -0.34 8.12 -5.76
CA GLU A 39 0.79 8.37 -6.67
C GLU A 39 2.09 7.71 -6.17
N HIS A 40 2.33 7.74 -4.86
CA HIS A 40 3.44 7.05 -4.22
C HIS A 40 3.32 5.54 -4.34
N ALA A 41 2.14 4.99 -4.00
CA ALA A 41 1.83 3.58 -4.05
C ALA A 41 1.99 3.00 -5.47
N THR A 42 1.47 3.69 -6.49
CA THR A 42 1.59 3.27 -7.89
C THR A 42 3.03 3.33 -8.39
N SER A 43 3.80 4.34 -7.98
CA SER A 43 5.24 4.41 -8.31
C SER A 43 6.01 3.25 -7.67
N TYR A 44 5.68 2.88 -6.44
CA TYR A 44 6.26 1.73 -5.76
C TYR A 44 5.96 0.42 -6.51
N LEU A 45 4.68 0.19 -6.88
CA LEU A 45 4.28 -1.00 -7.65
C LEU A 45 5.00 -1.10 -8.98
N ALA A 46 5.11 0.01 -9.72
CA ALA A 46 5.82 0.04 -11.00
C ALA A 46 7.31 -0.32 -10.84
N ILE A 47 7.99 0.21 -9.81
CA ILE A 47 9.38 -0.13 -9.50
C ILE A 47 9.51 -1.62 -9.16
N GLN A 48 8.62 -2.16 -8.35
CA GLN A 48 8.66 -3.56 -7.97
C GLN A 48 8.34 -4.47 -9.16
N ASN A 49 7.41 -4.08 -10.04
CA ASN A 49 7.07 -4.85 -11.22
C ASN A 49 8.28 -5.01 -12.15
N ILE A 50 9.00 -3.94 -12.46
CA ILE A 50 10.26 -4.00 -13.21
C ILE A 50 11.28 -4.92 -12.51
N ARG A 51 11.42 -4.80 -11.18
CA ARG A 51 12.35 -5.61 -10.38
C ARG A 51 12.02 -7.10 -10.44
N PHE A 52 10.75 -7.44 -10.39
CA PHE A 52 10.26 -8.83 -10.45
C PHE A 52 10.01 -9.33 -11.87
N LYS A 53 10.40 -8.55 -12.91
CA LYS A 53 10.29 -8.93 -14.32
C LYS A 53 8.86 -9.27 -14.72
N ASP A 54 7.93 -8.36 -14.40
CA ASP A 54 6.51 -8.45 -14.76
C ASP A 54 5.81 -9.72 -14.25
N LYS A 55 6.21 -10.23 -13.08
CA LYS A 55 5.58 -11.40 -12.45
C LYS A 55 4.19 -11.13 -11.92
N PHE A 56 3.77 -9.89 -11.81
CA PHE A 56 2.42 -9.53 -11.39
C PHE A 56 1.91 -8.35 -12.20
N GLU A 57 0.60 -8.29 -12.36
CA GLU A 57 -0.10 -7.11 -12.85
C GLU A 57 -0.69 -6.34 -11.67
N PHE A 58 -0.88 -5.03 -11.83
CA PHE A 58 -1.59 -4.27 -10.82
C PHE A 58 -2.66 -3.36 -11.43
N LYS A 59 -3.75 -3.20 -10.70
CA LYS A 59 -4.91 -2.39 -11.07
C LYS A 59 -5.19 -1.37 -9.98
N VAL A 60 -5.66 -0.20 -10.39
CA VAL A 60 -6.06 0.87 -9.46
C VAL A 60 -7.47 1.30 -9.81
N LYS A 61 -8.36 1.22 -8.82
CA LYS A 61 -9.71 1.74 -8.86
C LYS A 61 -9.85 2.77 -7.75
N ALA A 62 -10.18 3.99 -8.07
CA ALA A 62 -10.32 5.04 -7.06
C ALA A 62 -11.47 5.97 -7.43
N ASP A 63 -12.33 6.28 -6.47
CA ASP A 63 -13.31 7.35 -6.62
C ASP A 63 -12.58 8.69 -6.61
N PRO A 64 -12.60 9.46 -7.71
CA PRO A 64 -11.91 10.74 -7.79
C PRO A 64 -12.36 11.75 -6.72
N ALA A 65 -13.60 11.64 -6.23
CA ALA A 65 -14.14 12.53 -5.20
C ALA A 65 -13.45 12.34 -3.84
N LEU A 66 -12.83 11.16 -3.62
CA LEU A 66 -12.15 10.84 -2.35
C LEU A 66 -10.68 11.24 -2.34
N LEU A 67 -10.07 11.48 -3.49
CA LEU A 67 -8.62 11.69 -3.62
C LEU A 67 -8.11 12.98 -2.94
N LYS A 68 -8.99 13.93 -2.67
CA LYS A 68 -8.67 15.18 -1.97
C LYS A 68 -8.51 15.04 -0.45
N TYR A 69 -9.11 14.00 0.14
CA TYR A 69 -9.07 13.80 1.58
C TYR A 69 -7.69 13.40 2.08
N LEU A 70 -7.38 13.78 3.31
CA LEU A 70 -6.08 13.53 3.92
C LEU A 70 -5.99 12.11 4.49
N CYS A 71 -4.82 11.52 4.36
CA CYS A 71 -4.44 10.29 5.04
C CYS A 71 -3.01 10.40 5.60
N PRO A 72 -2.64 9.60 6.58
CA PRO A 72 -1.25 9.51 7.04
C PRO A 72 -0.37 8.99 5.90
N LYS A 73 0.72 9.69 5.62
CA LYS A 73 1.67 9.28 4.56
C LYS A 73 2.21 7.86 4.79
N LEU A 74 2.55 7.16 3.72
CA LEU A 74 3.11 5.80 3.76
C LEU A 74 2.19 4.79 4.50
N SER A 75 0.87 4.92 4.30
CA SER A 75 -0.12 3.99 4.84
C SER A 75 -0.37 2.82 3.91
N ILE A 76 -0.38 3.04 2.59
CA ILE A 76 -0.65 2.00 1.59
C ILE A 76 0.60 1.13 1.35
N GLN A 77 1.80 1.72 1.33
CA GLN A 77 3.03 1.00 1.00
C GLN A 77 3.27 -0.28 1.82
N PRO A 78 3.13 -0.32 3.16
CA PRO A 78 3.33 -1.56 3.92
C PRO A 78 2.35 -2.68 3.58
N LEU A 79 1.14 -2.34 3.12
CA LEU A 79 0.17 -3.31 2.64
C LEU A 79 0.64 -3.90 1.29
N LEU A 80 1.13 -3.05 0.39
CA LEU A 80 1.72 -3.48 -0.88
C LEU A 80 2.97 -4.33 -0.68
N GLU A 81 3.81 -3.97 0.30
CA GLU A 81 4.97 -4.80 0.66
C GLU A 81 4.52 -6.19 1.11
N ASN A 82 3.47 -6.27 1.90
CA ASN A 82 2.90 -7.54 2.34
C ASN A 82 2.35 -8.36 1.16
N ALA A 83 1.58 -7.75 0.27
CA ALA A 83 1.05 -8.39 -0.93
C ALA A 83 2.18 -8.94 -1.83
N ILE A 84 3.22 -8.13 -2.09
CA ILE A 84 4.32 -8.54 -2.98
C ILE A 84 5.19 -9.63 -2.35
N TYR A 85 5.62 -9.46 -1.08
CA TYR A 85 6.59 -10.37 -0.48
C TYR A 85 5.99 -11.63 0.11
N HIS A 86 4.69 -11.63 0.46
CA HIS A 86 3.99 -12.76 1.03
C HIS A 86 2.91 -13.31 0.12
N GLY A 87 2.15 -12.44 -0.55
CA GLY A 87 1.16 -12.86 -1.51
C GLY A 87 1.80 -13.54 -2.71
N MET A 88 2.84 -12.91 -3.28
CA MET A 88 3.49 -13.37 -4.51
C MET A 88 4.67 -14.33 -4.27
N GLU A 89 5.00 -14.66 -3.02
CA GLU A 89 6.09 -15.60 -2.69
C GLU A 89 5.75 -17.00 -3.20
N GLY A 90 6.53 -17.50 -4.16
CA GLY A 90 6.30 -18.81 -4.78
C GLY A 90 5.40 -18.79 -6.02
N MET A 91 4.77 -17.68 -6.36
CA MET A 91 4.09 -17.52 -7.64
C MET A 91 5.12 -17.27 -8.75
N TYR A 92 4.98 -18.00 -9.87
CA TYR A 92 5.87 -17.86 -11.01
C TYR A 92 5.35 -16.83 -12.03
N GLU A 93 4.04 -16.76 -12.20
CA GLU A 93 3.31 -15.89 -13.15
C GLU A 93 1.90 -15.63 -12.61
N ASP A 94 1.16 -14.71 -13.24
CA ASP A 94 -0.26 -14.41 -12.98
C ASP A 94 -0.57 -13.82 -11.58
N GLY A 95 0.40 -13.16 -10.94
CA GLY A 95 0.13 -12.39 -9.74
C GLY A 95 -0.73 -11.16 -10.07
N GLU A 96 -1.75 -10.90 -9.27
CA GLU A 96 -2.57 -9.68 -9.38
C GLU A 96 -2.56 -8.93 -8.06
N ILE A 97 -2.40 -7.60 -8.14
CA ILE A 97 -2.55 -6.69 -7.00
C ILE A 97 -3.55 -5.60 -7.39
N GLU A 98 -4.56 -5.40 -6.58
CA GLU A 98 -5.53 -4.32 -6.79
C GLU A 98 -5.51 -3.33 -5.62
N ILE A 99 -5.47 -2.02 -5.94
CA ILE A 99 -5.76 -0.95 -5.00
C ILE A 99 -7.16 -0.44 -5.32
N HIS A 100 -8.05 -0.43 -4.33
CA HIS A 100 -9.41 0.10 -4.49
C HIS A 100 -9.72 1.13 -3.39
N ILE A 101 -10.01 2.37 -3.79
CA ILE A 101 -10.39 3.47 -2.91
C ILE A 101 -11.86 3.81 -3.14
N TYR A 102 -12.68 3.69 -2.10
CA TYR A 102 -14.14 3.82 -2.20
C TYR A 102 -14.77 4.43 -0.94
N ASP A 103 -16.01 4.88 -1.08
CA ASP A 103 -16.82 5.28 0.07
C ASP A 103 -17.28 4.04 0.85
N LYS A 104 -16.95 3.99 2.12
CA LYS A 104 -17.30 2.93 3.05
C LYS A 104 -18.17 3.50 4.16
N ASP A 105 -19.49 3.53 3.93
CA ASP A 105 -20.48 4.01 4.91
C ASP A 105 -20.15 5.42 5.45
N GLY A 106 -19.78 6.33 4.56
CA GLY A 106 -19.41 7.70 4.93
C GLY A 106 -17.94 7.90 5.31
N ASN A 107 -17.19 6.83 5.50
CA ASN A 107 -15.74 6.82 5.66
C ASN A 107 -15.03 6.53 4.32
N ILE A 108 -13.71 6.44 4.33
CA ILE A 108 -12.91 6.03 3.20
C ILE A 108 -12.40 4.62 3.46
N GLY A 109 -12.72 3.70 2.54
CA GLY A 109 -12.12 2.38 2.44
C GLY A 109 -10.98 2.40 1.43
N ILE A 110 -9.84 1.82 1.80
CA ILE A 110 -8.70 1.61 0.90
C ILE A 110 -8.32 0.14 0.99
N ASP A 111 -8.66 -0.64 -0.02
CA ASP A 111 -8.30 -2.05 -0.12
C ASP A 111 -7.00 -2.19 -0.89
N VAL A 112 -6.14 -3.05 -0.39
CA VAL A 112 -5.02 -3.65 -1.11
C VAL A 112 -5.29 -5.15 -1.15
N ALA A 113 -5.66 -5.65 -2.31
CA ALA A 113 -5.99 -7.05 -2.53
C ALA A 113 -4.90 -7.73 -3.39
N ASP A 114 -4.56 -8.96 -3.06
CA ASP A 114 -3.71 -9.83 -3.86
C ASP A 114 -4.38 -11.20 -4.05
N ASN A 115 -4.04 -11.88 -5.14
CA ASN A 115 -4.45 -13.25 -5.45
C ASN A 115 -3.38 -14.28 -5.05
N GLY A 116 -2.58 -13.97 -4.04
CA GLY A 116 -1.46 -14.80 -3.60
C GLY A 116 -1.88 -16.02 -2.76
N LEU A 117 -0.91 -16.55 -2.00
CA LEU A 117 -1.10 -17.78 -1.21
C LEU A 117 -2.08 -17.64 -0.04
N GLY A 118 -2.48 -16.43 0.29
CA GLY A 118 -3.32 -16.17 1.45
C GLY A 118 -2.65 -16.48 2.80
N MET A 119 -3.43 -16.38 3.86
CA MET A 119 -2.97 -16.57 5.24
C MET A 119 -4.00 -17.23 6.11
N THR A 120 -3.53 -18.01 7.10
CA THR A 120 -4.39 -18.52 8.17
C THR A 120 -4.79 -17.40 9.14
N GLN A 121 -5.91 -17.56 9.84
CA GLN A 121 -6.36 -16.61 10.87
C GLN A 121 -5.28 -16.42 11.97
N GLU A 122 -4.59 -17.48 12.36
CA GLU A 122 -3.49 -17.40 13.35
C GLU A 122 -2.36 -16.46 12.88
N LYS A 123 -2.04 -16.47 11.57
CA LYS A 123 -1.02 -15.59 11.01
C LYS A 123 -1.50 -14.13 10.94
N ILE A 124 -2.77 -13.91 10.62
CA ILE A 124 -3.39 -12.58 10.67
C ILE A 124 -3.33 -12.01 12.09
N ASP A 125 -3.76 -12.80 13.07
CA ASP A 125 -3.74 -12.41 14.49
C ASP A 125 -2.30 -12.12 14.96
N TYR A 126 -1.34 -12.91 14.49
CA TYR A 126 0.08 -12.67 14.75
C TYR A 126 0.56 -11.33 14.19
N ILE A 127 0.23 -11.00 12.93
CA ILE A 127 0.59 -9.75 12.27
C ILE A 127 -0.01 -8.56 13.03
N MET A 128 -1.26 -8.65 13.44
CA MET A 128 -1.99 -7.55 14.06
C MET A 128 -1.65 -7.33 15.54
N HIS A 129 -1.36 -8.37 16.32
CA HIS A 129 -1.30 -8.26 17.77
C HIS A 129 0.09 -8.55 18.39
N ASN A 130 0.99 -9.28 17.72
CA ASN A 130 2.25 -9.66 18.33
C ASN A 130 3.31 -8.56 18.25
N LYS A 131 3.79 -8.12 19.42
CA LYS A 131 4.93 -7.18 19.59
C LYS A 131 6.26 -7.90 19.32
N VAL A 132 6.48 -8.48 18.16
CA VAL A 132 7.74 -9.16 17.86
C VAL A 132 8.76 -8.19 17.30
N VAL A 133 9.87 -8.07 18.00
CA VAL A 133 11.10 -7.40 17.55
C VAL A 133 11.86 -8.36 16.64
N SER A 134 11.37 -8.56 15.41
CA SER A 134 12.08 -9.36 14.42
C SER A 134 12.36 -8.48 13.20
N SER A 135 13.64 -8.31 12.90
CA SER A 135 14.13 -7.55 11.74
C SER A 135 14.01 -8.30 10.41
N LYS A 136 13.31 -9.43 10.37
CA LYS A 136 13.08 -10.16 9.12
C LYS A 136 12.04 -9.43 8.27
N ARG A 137 12.33 -9.23 6.99
CA ARG A 137 11.38 -8.72 6.00
C ARG A 137 10.11 -9.57 6.08
N GLY A 138 8.93 -8.89 6.15
CA GLY A 138 7.65 -9.58 6.22
C GLY A 138 7.17 -9.96 7.62
N SER A 139 7.71 -9.36 8.66
CA SER A 139 7.28 -9.59 10.05
C SER A 139 5.93 -8.95 10.42
N GLY A 140 5.21 -8.34 9.48
CA GLY A 140 3.95 -7.62 9.73
C GLY A 140 4.11 -6.30 10.51
N ILE A 141 5.34 -5.94 10.88
CA ILE A 141 5.64 -4.72 11.65
C ILE A 141 5.12 -3.47 10.94
N GLY A 142 5.26 -3.40 9.61
CA GLY A 142 4.82 -2.26 8.83
C GLY A 142 3.31 -2.06 8.90
N VAL A 143 2.53 -3.12 8.69
CA VAL A 143 1.06 -3.09 8.74
C VAL A 143 0.57 -2.68 10.13
N ARG A 144 1.13 -3.27 11.18
CA ARG A 144 0.77 -2.92 12.56
C ARG A 144 1.12 -1.48 12.90
N ASN A 145 2.30 -0.99 12.52
CA ASN A 145 2.68 0.40 12.77
C ASN A 145 1.72 1.39 12.09
N VAL A 146 1.25 1.06 10.87
CA VAL A 146 0.23 1.86 10.19
C VAL A 146 -1.09 1.79 10.94
N ASN A 147 -1.52 0.61 11.39
CA ASN A 147 -2.74 0.43 12.15
C ASN A 147 -2.72 1.27 13.45
N GLU A 148 -1.67 1.13 14.26
CA GLU A 148 -1.48 1.89 15.50
C GLU A 148 -1.46 3.40 15.24
N ARG A 149 -0.81 3.85 14.16
CA ARG A 149 -0.76 5.26 13.77
C ARG A 149 -2.14 5.79 13.38
N ILE A 150 -2.92 5.05 12.60
CA ILE A 150 -4.28 5.43 12.21
C ILE A 150 -5.16 5.54 13.46
N GLN A 151 -5.09 4.57 14.37
CA GLN A 151 -5.84 4.59 15.62
C GLN A 151 -5.46 5.76 16.53
N LEU A 152 -4.17 6.10 16.61
CA LEU A 152 -3.71 7.27 17.37
C LEU A 152 -4.23 8.60 16.80
N ILE A 153 -4.40 8.70 15.49
CA ILE A 153 -4.83 9.94 14.82
C ILE A 153 -6.35 10.07 14.84
N TYR A 154 -7.08 8.98 14.57
CA TYR A 154 -8.52 9.04 14.29
C TYR A 154 -9.42 8.34 15.32
N GLY A 155 -8.85 7.50 16.19
CA GLY A 155 -9.60 6.69 17.16
C GLY A 155 -9.54 5.19 16.85
N GLU A 156 -9.90 4.39 17.86
CA GLU A 156 -9.79 2.91 17.80
C GLU A 156 -10.78 2.26 16.82
N GLU A 157 -11.82 2.98 16.41
CA GLU A 157 -12.79 2.53 15.41
C GLU A 157 -12.24 2.52 13.98
N TYR A 158 -11.12 3.19 13.75
CA TYR A 158 -10.40 3.22 12.47
C TYR A 158 -9.19 2.29 12.50
N GLY A 159 -8.59 2.05 11.35
CA GLY A 159 -7.41 1.21 11.28
C GLY A 159 -7.42 0.24 10.10
N ILE A 160 -6.76 -0.90 10.29
CA ILE A 160 -6.60 -1.93 9.27
C ILE A 160 -7.35 -3.19 9.68
N THR A 161 -8.10 -3.75 8.74
CA THR A 161 -8.65 -5.11 8.83
C THR A 161 -8.04 -5.96 7.71
N ILE A 162 -7.81 -7.25 7.98
CA ILE A 162 -7.27 -8.20 6.99
C ILE A 162 -8.26 -9.36 6.88
N THR A 163 -8.63 -9.67 5.64
CA THR A 163 -9.36 -10.88 5.28
C THR A 163 -8.49 -11.70 4.34
N SER A 164 -8.38 -12.98 4.56
CA SER A 164 -7.55 -13.85 3.74
C SER A 164 -8.05 -15.28 3.78
N GLU A 165 -7.90 -15.99 2.68
CA GLU A 165 -8.16 -17.41 2.56
C GLU A 165 -6.96 -18.07 1.88
N LEU A 166 -6.57 -19.26 2.39
CA LEU A 166 -5.42 -19.99 1.84
C LEU A 166 -5.68 -20.33 0.37
N ASP A 167 -4.67 -20.09 -0.45
CA ASP A 167 -4.67 -20.30 -1.91
C ASP A 167 -5.66 -19.41 -2.70
N GLU A 168 -6.31 -18.43 -2.05
CA GLU A 168 -7.22 -17.48 -2.71
C GLU A 168 -6.73 -16.03 -2.66
N GLY A 169 -5.83 -15.72 -1.70
CA GLY A 169 -5.22 -14.40 -1.57
C GLY A 169 -5.56 -13.65 -0.29
N THR A 170 -5.22 -12.36 -0.28
CA THR A 170 -5.40 -11.49 0.89
C THR A 170 -5.98 -10.14 0.47
N THR A 171 -6.90 -9.63 1.27
CA THR A 171 -7.35 -8.22 1.20
C THR A 171 -7.07 -7.53 2.53
N ALA A 172 -6.25 -6.50 2.50
CA ALA A 172 -6.01 -5.62 3.64
C ALA A 172 -6.74 -4.29 3.40
N THR A 173 -7.68 -3.94 4.28
CA THR A 173 -8.52 -2.75 4.19
C THR A 173 -8.12 -1.72 5.23
N ILE A 174 -7.71 -0.53 4.80
CA ILE A 174 -7.59 0.65 5.65
C ILE A 174 -8.96 1.33 5.70
N THR A 175 -9.43 1.68 6.90
CA THR A 175 -10.63 2.52 7.09
C THR A 175 -10.22 3.80 7.82
N ILE A 176 -10.51 4.96 7.21
CA ILE A 176 -10.22 6.30 7.78
C ILE A 176 -11.42 7.24 7.55
N PRO A 177 -11.61 8.29 8.39
CA PRO A 177 -12.64 9.28 8.17
C PRO A 177 -12.31 10.19 7.00
N LYS A 178 -13.31 10.86 6.44
CA LYS A 178 -13.14 11.93 5.45
C LYS A 178 -12.65 13.20 6.14
N MET A 179 -11.35 13.47 6.06
CA MET A 179 -10.73 14.68 6.60
C MET A 179 -10.19 15.53 5.46
N GLU A 180 -10.61 16.78 5.37
CA GLU A 180 -10.08 17.76 4.42
C GLU A 180 -8.95 18.58 5.05
N GLU A 181 -8.07 19.14 4.22
CA GLU A 181 -7.11 20.14 4.69
C GLU A 181 -7.90 21.35 5.19
N THR A 182 -7.83 21.63 6.48
CA THR A 182 -8.37 22.89 7.01
C THR A 182 -7.44 24.00 6.58
N ASP A 183 -7.96 25.00 5.86
CA ASP A 183 -7.26 26.26 5.66
C ASP A 183 -7.09 26.92 7.04
N GLU A 184 -6.07 26.54 7.79
CA GLU A 184 -5.61 27.36 8.90
C GLU A 184 -4.96 28.60 8.28
N THR A 185 -5.80 29.60 8.10
CA THR A 185 -5.39 30.97 7.84
C THR A 185 -4.68 31.47 9.09
N GLU A 186 -3.35 31.74 8.95
CA GLU A 186 -2.45 32.54 9.82
C GLU A 186 -2.00 31.91 11.14
#